data_506c98b0e104fead916d5fd358858ed7
#
_entry.id   506c98b0e104fead916d5fd358858ed7
#
_cell.length_a   1.000
_cell.length_b   1.000
_cell.length_c   1.000
_cell.angle_alpha   90.00
_cell.angle_beta   90.00
_cell.angle_gamma   90.00
#
_symmetry.space_group_name_H-M   'P 1'
#
loop_
_entity.id
_entity.type
_entity.pdbx_description
1 polymer ?
#
loop_
_entity_poly.entity_id
_entity_poly.type
_entity_poly.pdbx_seq_one_letter_code
_entity_poly.pdbx_strand_id
1 'polypeptide(L)'
;MISATFIFKPGVYDEEFHRLDAIIMDVAIATPGYIGAERWWSEDHAERSVVYYFESQDALRAFSRDETHLEAKRQAKRWYDAYRVVISEVISSHADGRMEHPLNK
;
A
#
# COMPACT_ATOMS: atom_id res chain seq x y z
N MET A 1 9.10 -11.62 6.31
CA MET A 1 7.87 -10.88 5.93
C MET A 1 8.07 -9.40 6.11
N ILE A 2 7.69 -8.64 5.11
CA ILE A 2 7.89 -7.19 5.07
C ILE A 2 6.53 -6.50 5.02
N SER A 3 6.38 -5.41 5.79
CA SER A 3 5.25 -4.49 5.62
C SER A 3 5.72 -3.19 5.02
N ALA A 4 4.92 -2.64 4.11
CA ALA A 4 5.13 -1.33 3.52
C ALA A 4 3.91 -0.47 3.86
N THR A 5 4.10 0.51 4.74
CA THR A 5 3.04 1.38 5.21
C THR A 5 3.12 2.71 4.48
N PHE A 6 2.06 3.03 3.74
CA PHE A 6 1.90 4.33 3.07
C PHE A 6 0.88 5.14 3.86
N ILE A 7 1.26 6.34 4.24
CA ILE A 7 0.37 7.28 4.94
C ILE A 7 0.25 8.52 4.06
N PHE A 8 -0.98 8.92 3.75
CA PHE A 8 -1.25 10.02 2.84
C PHE A 8 -2.13 11.08 3.49
N LYS A 9 -1.88 12.33 3.13
CA LYS A 9 -2.89 13.39 3.19
C LYS A 9 -3.44 13.54 1.79
N PRO A 10 -4.66 13.03 1.50
CA PRO A 10 -5.22 13.13 0.15
C PRO A 10 -5.47 14.57 -0.26
N GLY A 11 -5.07 14.91 -1.47
CA GLY A 11 -5.45 16.13 -2.14
C GLY A 11 -6.67 15.90 -3.02
N VAL A 12 -6.64 16.44 -4.24
CA VAL A 12 -7.72 16.25 -5.21
C VAL A 12 -7.37 15.07 -6.11
N TYR A 13 -8.19 14.02 -6.05
CA TYR A 13 -8.06 12.87 -6.93
C TYR A 13 -8.85 13.07 -8.21
N ASP A 14 -8.26 12.73 -9.34
CA ASP A 14 -8.87 12.81 -10.66
C ASP A 14 -9.02 11.40 -11.28
N GLU A 15 -9.53 11.34 -12.51
CA GLU A 15 -9.70 10.07 -13.21
C GLU A 15 -8.37 9.33 -13.41
N GLU A 16 -7.30 10.07 -13.69
CA GLU A 16 -5.97 9.49 -13.87
C GLU A 16 -5.47 8.82 -12.60
N PHE A 17 -5.71 9.45 -11.43
CA PHE A 17 -5.40 8.82 -10.15
C PHE A 17 -6.14 7.49 -9.99
N HIS A 18 -7.45 7.48 -10.23
CA HIS A 18 -8.24 6.26 -10.04
C HIS A 18 -7.82 5.16 -11.02
N ARG A 19 -7.46 5.51 -12.26
CA ARG A 19 -6.97 4.56 -13.25
C ARG A 19 -5.66 3.93 -12.79
N LEU A 20 -4.68 4.72 -12.37
CA LEU A 20 -3.39 4.23 -11.92
C LEU A 20 -3.51 3.43 -10.62
N ASP A 21 -4.35 3.89 -9.68
CA ASP A 21 -4.56 3.21 -8.40
C ASP A 21 -5.11 1.80 -8.60
N ALA A 22 -6.09 1.65 -9.50
CA ALA A 22 -6.66 0.33 -9.82
C ALA A 22 -5.62 -0.60 -10.45
N ILE A 23 -4.78 -0.10 -11.37
CA ILE A 23 -3.74 -0.89 -12.01
C ILE A 23 -2.67 -1.28 -10.98
N ILE A 24 -2.27 -0.38 -10.09
CA ILE A 24 -1.30 -0.66 -9.03
C ILE A 24 -1.79 -1.77 -8.11
N MET A 25 -3.08 -1.78 -7.78
CA MET A 25 -3.65 -2.86 -6.97
C MET A 25 -3.57 -4.20 -7.70
N ASP A 26 -3.89 -4.23 -9.00
CA ASP A 26 -3.78 -5.44 -9.81
C ASP A 26 -2.33 -5.93 -9.89
N VAL A 27 -1.37 -5.01 -10.03
CA VAL A 27 0.07 -5.35 -10.04
C VAL A 27 0.50 -5.92 -8.69
N ALA A 28 0.04 -5.35 -7.59
CA ALA A 28 0.34 -5.87 -6.25
C ALA A 28 -0.14 -7.31 -6.12
N ILE A 29 -1.39 -7.57 -6.47
CA ILE A 29 -2.01 -8.91 -6.39
C ILE A 29 -1.24 -9.92 -7.26
N ALA A 30 -0.76 -9.50 -8.43
CA ALA A 30 -0.02 -10.35 -9.36
C ALA A 30 1.45 -10.53 -8.98
N THR A 31 1.99 -9.75 -8.05
CA THR A 31 3.39 -9.83 -7.65
C THR A 31 3.64 -11.10 -6.83
N PRO A 32 4.55 -12.01 -7.25
CA PRO A 32 4.90 -13.17 -6.44
C PRO A 32 5.38 -12.73 -5.06
N GLY A 33 4.84 -13.34 -4.01
CA GLY A 33 5.16 -12.98 -2.63
C GLY A 33 4.24 -11.91 -2.02
N TYR A 34 3.28 -11.39 -2.76
CA TYR A 34 2.25 -10.53 -2.19
C TYR A 34 1.35 -11.33 -1.25
N ILE A 35 1.13 -10.84 -0.03
CA ILE A 35 0.29 -11.50 0.97
C ILE A 35 -1.08 -10.86 1.04
N GLY A 36 -1.14 -9.53 1.09
CA GLY A 36 -2.39 -8.79 1.20
C GLY A 36 -2.14 -7.36 1.61
N ALA A 37 -3.22 -6.62 1.77
CA ALA A 37 -3.18 -5.22 2.18
C ALA A 37 -4.34 -4.89 3.09
N GLU A 38 -4.15 -3.88 3.92
CA GLU A 38 -5.19 -3.32 4.76
C GLU A 38 -5.21 -1.81 4.61
N ARG A 39 -6.39 -1.21 4.81
CA ARG A 39 -6.60 0.22 4.61
C ARG A 39 -7.30 0.82 5.80
N TRP A 40 -6.83 1.99 6.22
CA TRP A 40 -7.35 2.70 7.37
C TRP A 40 -7.49 4.18 7.08
N TRP A 41 -8.43 4.81 7.74
CA TRP A 41 -8.58 6.26 7.76
C TRP A 41 -8.35 6.76 9.18
N SER A 42 -7.78 7.95 9.31
CA SER A 42 -7.78 8.64 10.61
C SER A 42 -9.21 8.95 11.03
N GLU A 43 -9.42 9.21 12.31
CA GLU A 43 -10.74 9.47 12.88
C GLU A 43 -11.46 10.62 12.15
N ASP A 44 -10.73 11.68 11.80
CA ASP A 44 -11.26 12.83 11.07
C ASP A 44 -11.28 12.64 9.54
N HIS A 45 -10.86 11.46 9.04
CA HIS A 45 -10.74 11.12 7.62
C HIS A 45 -9.79 12.03 6.83
N ALA A 46 -8.91 12.79 7.51
CA ALA A 46 -7.95 13.67 6.86
C ALA A 46 -6.71 12.91 6.36
N GLU A 47 -6.44 11.74 6.92
CA GLU A 47 -5.29 10.91 6.55
C GLU A 47 -5.73 9.48 6.28
N ARG A 48 -5.06 8.85 5.31
CA ARG A 48 -5.31 7.47 4.92
C ARG A 48 -4.03 6.67 5.02
N SER A 49 -4.13 5.44 5.53
CA SER A 49 -3.02 4.49 5.55
C SER A 49 -3.35 3.26 4.74
N VAL A 50 -2.40 2.82 3.92
CA VAL A 50 -2.45 1.53 3.22
C VAL A 50 -1.21 0.76 3.63
N VAL A 51 -1.40 -0.45 4.15
CA VAL A 51 -0.31 -1.33 4.56
C VAL A 51 -0.32 -2.54 3.65
N TYR A 52 0.77 -2.72 2.89
CA TYR A 52 0.98 -3.90 2.05
C TYR A 52 1.88 -4.87 2.79
N TYR A 53 1.60 -6.18 2.65
CA TYR A 53 2.42 -7.24 3.21
C TYR A 53 2.99 -8.10 2.09
N PHE A 54 4.32 -8.31 2.14
CA PHE A 54 5.06 -9.13 1.17
C PHE A 54 5.90 -10.17 1.91
N GLU A 55 6.13 -11.32 1.30
CA GLU A 55 6.94 -12.39 1.88
C GLU A 55 8.40 -11.96 2.07
N SER A 56 8.92 -11.07 1.20
CA SER A 56 10.32 -10.69 1.19
C SER A 56 10.53 -9.26 0.69
N GLN A 57 11.73 -8.73 0.91
CA GLN A 57 12.13 -7.45 0.33
C GLN A 57 12.19 -7.51 -1.21
N ASP A 58 12.55 -8.66 -1.78
CA ASP A 58 12.61 -8.83 -3.23
C ASP A 58 11.22 -8.69 -3.86
N ALA A 59 10.19 -9.25 -3.22
CA ALA A 59 8.80 -9.10 -3.66
C ALA A 59 8.37 -7.62 -3.62
N LEU A 60 8.69 -6.91 -2.54
CA LEU A 60 8.41 -5.49 -2.42
C LEU A 60 9.12 -4.69 -3.51
N ARG A 61 10.40 -5.00 -3.78
CA ARG A 61 11.15 -4.31 -4.83
C ARG A 61 10.54 -4.53 -6.21
N ALA A 62 10.09 -5.73 -6.52
CA ALA A 62 9.44 -6.04 -7.79
C ALA A 62 8.19 -5.17 -7.97
N PHE A 63 7.36 -5.08 -6.93
CA PHE A 63 6.20 -4.20 -6.93
C PHE A 63 6.59 -2.73 -7.09
N SER A 64 7.59 -2.26 -6.34
CA SER A 64 8.05 -0.87 -6.37
C SER A 64 8.61 -0.42 -7.71
N ARG A 65 9.17 -1.36 -8.49
CA ARG A 65 9.79 -1.08 -9.78
C ARG A 65 8.84 -1.18 -10.96
N ASP A 66 7.59 -1.58 -10.72
CA ASP A 66 6.59 -1.63 -11.78
C ASP A 66 6.41 -0.24 -12.42
N GLU A 67 6.28 -0.20 -13.74
CA GLU A 67 6.18 1.05 -14.49
C GLU A 67 4.99 1.90 -14.06
N THR A 68 3.84 1.27 -13.81
CA THR A 68 2.65 2.00 -13.37
C THR A 68 2.86 2.61 -11.98
N HIS A 69 3.51 1.88 -11.07
CA HIS A 69 3.84 2.40 -9.75
C HIS A 69 4.84 3.56 -9.83
N LEU A 70 5.83 3.46 -10.72
CA LEU A 70 6.78 4.55 -10.94
C LEU A 70 6.09 5.78 -11.51
N GLU A 71 5.14 5.60 -12.42
CA GLU A 71 4.35 6.71 -12.97
C GLU A 71 3.54 7.41 -11.89
N ALA A 72 2.90 6.64 -11.01
CA ALA A 72 2.16 7.21 -9.87
C ALA A 72 3.08 8.00 -8.94
N LYS A 73 4.31 7.50 -8.68
CA LYS A 73 5.29 8.22 -7.87
C LYS A 73 5.68 9.56 -8.50
N ARG A 74 5.85 9.60 -9.83
CA ARG A 74 6.17 10.84 -10.54
C ARG A 74 5.06 11.88 -10.41
N GLN A 75 3.81 11.45 -10.30
CA GLN A 75 2.64 12.34 -10.22
C GLN A 75 2.12 12.54 -8.80
N ALA A 76 2.81 12.02 -7.79
CA ALA A 76 2.32 12.06 -6.39
C ALA A 76 1.95 13.45 -5.90
N LYS A 77 2.69 14.48 -6.29
CA LYS A 77 2.41 15.88 -5.89
C LYS A 77 1.08 16.41 -6.41
N ARG A 78 0.53 15.83 -7.48
CA ARG A 78 -0.79 16.23 -8.01
C ARG A 78 -1.93 15.79 -7.09
N TRP A 79 -1.74 14.65 -6.39
CA TRP A 79 -2.83 13.97 -5.72
C TRP A 79 -2.73 13.96 -4.20
N TYR A 80 -1.51 14.14 -3.67
CA TYR A 80 -1.28 14.10 -2.23
C TYR A 80 -0.74 15.44 -1.73
N ASP A 81 -1.32 15.94 -0.66
CA ASP A 81 -0.77 17.11 0.05
C ASP A 81 0.47 16.72 0.83
N ALA A 82 0.52 15.51 1.32
CA ALA A 82 1.70 14.95 1.98
C ALA A 82 1.65 13.43 1.95
N TYR A 83 2.80 12.78 2.06
CA TYR A 83 2.86 11.34 2.21
C TYR A 83 4.11 10.91 2.98
N ARG A 84 4.04 9.70 3.54
CA ARG A 84 5.17 9.03 4.18
C ARG A 84 5.10 7.55 3.84
N VAL A 85 6.28 6.94 3.63
CA VAL A 85 6.40 5.49 3.43
C VAL A 85 7.33 4.95 4.50
N VAL A 86 6.89 3.91 5.21
CA VAL A 86 7.70 3.21 6.20
C VAL A 86 7.75 1.74 5.82
N ILE A 87 8.95 1.22 5.64
CA ILE A 87 9.18 -0.19 5.35
C ILE A 87 9.68 -0.85 6.64
N SER A 88 9.05 -1.95 7.02
CA SER A 88 9.36 -2.64 8.28
C SER A 88 9.44 -4.14 8.08
N GLU A 89 10.24 -4.80 8.89
CA GLU A 89 10.21 -6.25 8.99
C GLU A 89 9.19 -6.64 10.07
N VAL A 90 8.28 -7.54 9.73
CA VAL A 90 7.27 -8.03 10.68
C VAL A 90 7.91 -9.15 11.50
N ILE A 91 8.10 -8.90 12.79
CA ILE A 91 8.71 -9.84 13.73
C ILE A 91 7.68 -10.85 14.21
N SER A 92 6.48 -10.40 14.50
CA SER A 92 5.39 -11.27 14.94
C SER A 92 4.03 -10.63 14.68
N SER A 93 3.00 -11.47 14.61
CA SER A 93 1.60 -11.04 14.48
C SER A 93 0.74 -11.98 15.31
N HIS A 94 -0.16 -11.42 16.10
CA HIS A 94 -1.03 -12.18 17.00
C HIS A 94 -2.45 -11.69 16.83
N ALA A 95 -3.39 -12.62 16.77
CA ALA A 95 -4.81 -12.31 16.64
C ALA A 95 -5.64 -13.40 17.31
N ASP A 96 -6.88 -13.07 17.68
CA ASP A 96 -7.83 -14.04 18.19
C ASP A 96 -8.72 -14.66 17.09
N GLY A 97 -8.50 -14.26 15.82
CA GLY A 97 -9.19 -14.81 14.66
C GLY A 97 -10.55 -14.16 14.37
N ARG A 98 -10.97 -13.16 15.15
CA ARG A 98 -12.29 -12.53 14.98
C ARG A 98 -12.31 -11.33 14.07
N MET A 99 -11.13 -10.82 13.66
CA MET A 99 -11.01 -9.74 12.68
C MET A 99 -10.53 -10.30 11.34
N GLU A 100 -11.13 -9.83 10.27
CA GLU A 100 -10.59 -10.05 8.92
C GLU A 100 -9.25 -9.33 8.79
N HIS A 101 -8.21 -10.05 8.37
CA HIS A 101 -6.88 -9.46 8.21
C HIS A 101 -6.03 -10.29 7.25
N PRO A 102 -5.18 -9.65 6.41
CA PRO A 102 -4.30 -10.38 5.48
C PRO A 102 -3.38 -11.40 6.14
N LEU A 103 -3.00 -11.19 7.40
CA LEU A 103 -2.09 -12.09 8.12
C LEU A 103 -2.81 -13.21 8.87
N ASN A 104 -4.11 -13.34 8.75
CA ASN A 104 -4.84 -14.46 9.33
C ASN A 104 -4.52 -15.74 8.55
N LYS A 105 -3.91 -16.69 9.23
CA LYS A 105 -3.59 -18.01 8.65
C LYS A 105 -3.74 -19.10 9.70
#